data_986dba2b0fb7557290feb0f92692eff0
#
_entry.id   986dba2b0fb7557290feb0f92692eff0
#
_cell.length_a   1.000
_cell.length_b   1.000
_cell.length_c   1.000
_cell.angle_alpha   90.00
_cell.angle_beta   90.00
_cell.angle_gamma   90.00
#
_symmetry.space_group_name_H-M   'P 1'
#
loop_
_entity.id
_entity.type
_entity.pdbx_description
1 polymer ?
#
loop_
_entity_poly.entity_id
_entity_poly.type
_entity_poly.pdbx_seq_one_letter_code
_entity_poly.pdbx_strand_id
1 'polypeptide(L)'
;MFKRSILILAASCMMYSCANQTESNPFLTEFQTPNGVPPFDKIRLEHYEPAFLQGIEEQNANIRAIVDNTEAPDFENVIVAFDNSSPILNRVSAIFFNM
;
A
#
# COMPACT_ATOMS: atom_id res chain seq x y z
N MET A 1 -33.80 32.92 14.95
CA MET A 1 -33.35 32.06 16.05
C MET A 1 -33.25 30.59 15.67
N PHE A 2 -34.16 30.06 14.90
CA PHE A 2 -34.14 28.65 14.50
C PHE A 2 -33.01 28.28 13.52
N LYS A 3 -32.51 29.23 12.73
CA LYS A 3 -31.42 28.99 11.75
C LYS A 3 -30.06 28.71 12.40
N ARG A 4 -29.82 29.22 13.60
CA ARG A 4 -28.54 29.00 14.30
C ARG A 4 -28.44 27.62 14.93
N SER A 5 -29.58 27.07 15.39
CA SER A 5 -29.63 25.74 15.97
C SER A 5 -29.44 24.62 14.95
N ILE A 6 -29.90 24.83 13.71
CA ILE A 6 -29.75 23.89 12.61
C ILE A 6 -28.28 23.81 12.15
N LEU A 7 -27.57 24.96 12.19
CA LEU A 7 -26.15 25.01 11.83
C LEU A 7 -25.27 24.25 12.83
N ILE A 8 -25.62 24.29 14.12
CA ILE A 8 -24.87 23.55 15.16
C ILE A 8 -25.08 22.03 15.02
N LEU A 9 -26.29 21.63 14.64
CA LEU A 9 -26.60 20.20 14.43
C LEU A 9 -25.87 19.64 13.20
N ALA A 10 -25.75 20.42 12.12
CA ALA A 10 -25.03 20.02 10.91
C ALA A 10 -23.53 19.87 11.15
N ALA A 11 -22.93 20.75 11.97
CA ALA A 11 -21.53 20.69 12.33
C ALA A 11 -21.20 19.45 13.19
N SER A 12 -22.15 19.02 14.03
CA SER A 12 -21.99 17.83 14.88
C SER A 12 -21.94 16.53 14.07
N CYS A 13 -22.66 16.44 12.96
CA CYS A 13 -22.68 15.24 12.10
C CYS A 13 -21.39 15.04 11.33
N MET A 14 -20.60 16.08 11.07
CA MET A 14 -19.34 15.96 10.33
C MET A 14 -18.19 15.35 11.16
N MET A 15 -18.29 15.40 12.48
CA MET A 15 -17.25 14.84 13.36
C MET A 15 -17.29 13.31 13.46
N TYR A 16 -18.42 12.68 13.16
CA TYR A 16 -18.55 11.22 13.20
C TYR A 16 -17.92 10.52 12.00
N SER A 17 -17.64 11.25 10.94
CA SER A 17 -17.07 10.71 9.70
C SER A 17 -15.57 10.37 9.79
N CYS A 18 -14.87 10.88 10.79
CA CYS A 18 -13.43 10.69 10.96
C CYS A 18 -13.04 9.50 11.85
N ALA A 19 -14.00 8.76 12.40
CA ALA A 19 -13.74 7.71 13.38
C ALA A 19 -13.44 6.32 12.78
N ASN A 20 -13.59 6.14 11.48
CA ASN A 20 -13.21 4.90 10.79
C ASN A 20 -11.78 5.02 10.26
N GLN A 21 -10.81 4.93 11.15
CA GLN A 21 -9.46 4.61 10.72
C GLN A 21 -9.47 3.14 10.29
N THR A 22 -9.57 2.91 8.99
CA THR A 22 -9.19 1.63 8.44
C THR A 22 -7.74 1.36 8.82
N GLU A 23 -7.52 0.32 9.59
CA GLU A 23 -6.16 -0.13 9.88
C GLU A 23 -5.40 -0.25 8.55
N SER A 24 -4.26 0.43 8.46
CA SER A 24 -3.46 0.39 7.24
C SER A 24 -2.92 -1.02 7.02
N ASN A 25 -2.99 -1.49 5.79
CA ASN A 25 -2.46 -2.80 5.41
C ASN A 25 -0.93 -2.82 5.59
N PRO A 26 -0.38 -3.68 6.46
CA PRO A 26 1.06 -3.69 6.75
C PRO A 26 1.95 -4.09 5.57
N PHE A 27 1.42 -4.73 4.53
CA PHE A 27 2.19 -5.11 3.35
C PHE A 27 2.53 -3.94 2.43
N LEU A 28 1.82 -2.81 2.53
CA LEU A 28 1.97 -1.69 1.60
C LEU A 28 3.23 -0.84 1.85
N THR A 29 3.84 -0.97 3.01
CA THR A 29 5.06 -0.27 3.39
C THR A 29 6.11 -1.26 3.90
N GLU A 30 7.36 -0.83 3.96
CA GLU A 30 8.40 -1.62 4.58
C GLU A 30 8.08 -1.89 6.06
N PHE A 31 8.43 -3.08 6.53
CA PHE A 31 8.18 -3.46 7.92
C PHE A 31 9.09 -2.66 8.85
N GLN A 32 8.47 -1.86 9.71
CA GLN A 32 9.15 -1.06 10.73
C GLN A 32 9.37 -1.88 12.01
N THR A 33 9.91 -3.08 11.85
CA THR A 33 10.14 -4.04 12.92
C THR A 33 11.64 -4.32 13.06
N PRO A 34 12.12 -4.79 14.23
CA PRO A 34 13.51 -5.21 14.37
C PRO A 34 13.89 -6.27 13.33
N ASN A 35 15.01 -6.04 12.63
CA ASN A 35 15.53 -6.92 11.57
C ASN A 35 14.58 -7.15 10.37
N GLY A 36 13.57 -6.29 10.18
CA GLY A 36 12.62 -6.44 9.09
C GLY A 36 11.70 -7.66 9.19
N VAL A 37 11.55 -8.21 10.39
CA VAL A 37 10.66 -9.36 10.63
C VAL A 37 9.20 -8.95 10.35
N PRO A 38 8.41 -9.76 9.62
CA PRO A 38 7.02 -9.43 9.37
C PRO A 38 6.24 -9.26 10.68
N PRO A 39 5.39 -8.22 10.79
CA PRO A 39 4.56 -7.99 11.98
C PRO A 39 3.35 -8.93 12.00
N PHE A 40 3.57 -10.22 12.26
CA PHE A 40 2.55 -11.27 12.20
C PHE A 40 1.32 -10.99 13.09
N ASP A 41 1.52 -10.28 14.20
CA ASP A 41 0.44 -9.86 15.10
C ASP A 41 -0.53 -8.84 14.48
N LYS A 42 -0.09 -8.12 13.44
CA LYS A 42 -0.88 -7.10 12.72
C LYS A 42 -1.37 -7.56 11.36
N ILE A 43 -0.83 -8.66 10.84
CA ILE A 43 -1.23 -9.20 9.53
C ILE A 43 -2.50 -10.03 9.71
N ARG A 44 -3.52 -9.72 8.90
CA ARG A 44 -4.82 -10.42 8.86
C ARG A 44 -5.07 -10.98 7.48
N LEU A 45 -5.97 -11.96 7.42
CA LEU A 45 -6.34 -12.63 6.18
C LEU A 45 -6.84 -11.65 5.10
N GLU A 46 -7.58 -10.65 5.51
CA GLU A 46 -8.13 -9.59 4.65
C GLU A 46 -7.09 -8.65 4.05
N HIS A 47 -5.85 -8.69 4.53
CA HIS A 47 -4.75 -7.87 4.01
C HIS A 47 -4.12 -8.44 2.74
N TYR A 48 -4.21 -9.76 2.52
CA TYR A 48 -3.51 -10.44 1.42
C TYR A 48 -4.02 -10.03 0.04
N GLU A 49 -5.32 -10.11 -0.20
CA GLU A 49 -5.90 -9.80 -1.52
C GLU A 49 -5.62 -8.36 -1.95
N PRO A 50 -5.90 -7.33 -1.15
CA PRO A 50 -5.58 -5.95 -1.53
C PRO A 50 -4.08 -5.74 -1.75
N ALA A 51 -3.23 -6.39 -0.97
CA ALA A 51 -1.77 -6.28 -1.11
C ALA A 51 -1.29 -6.91 -2.42
N PHE A 52 -1.81 -8.07 -2.81
CA PHE A 52 -1.52 -8.69 -4.10
C PHE A 52 -1.95 -7.81 -5.27
N LEU A 53 -3.16 -7.28 -5.23
CA LEU A 53 -3.69 -6.41 -6.29
C LEU A 53 -2.86 -5.14 -6.43
N GLN A 54 -2.54 -4.49 -5.34
CA GLN A 54 -1.72 -3.27 -5.34
C GLN A 54 -0.28 -3.55 -5.75
N GLY A 55 0.27 -4.70 -5.34
CA GLY A 55 1.59 -5.14 -5.76
C GLY A 55 1.69 -5.39 -7.25
N ILE A 56 0.66 -5.97 -7.86
CA ILE A 56 0.57 -6.16 -9.32
C ILE A 56 0.50 -4.82 -10.04
N GLU A 57 -0.31 -3.87 -9.55
CA GLU A 57 -0.37 -2.51 -10.12
C GLU A 57 0.98 -1.80 -10.03
N GLU A 58 1.65 -1.88 -8.89
CA GLU A 58 2.98 -1.30 -8.70
C GLU A 58 3.99 -1.88 -9.68
N GLN A 59 4.03 -3.20 -9.82
CA GLN A 59 4.92 -3.88 -10.75
C GLN A 59 4.64 -3.47 -12.20
N ASN A 60 3.38 -3.43 -12.61
CA ASN A 60 3.00 -3.03 -13.96
C ASN A 60 3.41 -1.58 -14.27
N ALA A 61 3.24 -0.67 -13.31
CA ALA A 61 3.65 0.72 -13.46
C ALA A 61 5.18 0.85 -13.58
N ASN A 62 5.92 0.11 -12.77
CA ASN A 62 7.37 0.13 -12.77
C ASN A 62 7.97 -0.51 -14.03
N ILE A 63 7.38 -1.61 -14.53
CA ILE A 63 7.78 -2.23 -15.79
C ILE A 63 7.49 -1.28 -16.95
N ARG A 64 6.34 -0.62 -16.95
CA ARG A 64 6.01 0.37 -17.98
C ARG A 64 7.03 1.52 -18.00
N ALA A 65 7.46 2.00 -16.84
CA ALA A 65 8.49 3.03 -16.74
C ALA A 65 9.82 2.56 -17.31
N ILE A 66 10.19 1.29 -17.15
CA ILE A 66 11.40 0.70 -17.75
C ILE A 66 11.30 0.68 -19.29
N VAL A 67 10.15 0.24 -19.81
CA VAL A 67 9.90 0.16 -21.27
C VAL A 67 9.88 1.55 -21.91
N ASP A 68 9.31 2.52 -21.24
CA ASP A 68 9.17 3.90 -21.74
C ASP A 68 10.41 4.77 -21.52
N ASN A 69 11.43 4.25 -20.87
CA ASN A 69 12.69 4.96 -20.66
C ASN A 69 13.39 5.22 -22.00
N THR A 70 13.70 6.49 -22.27
CA THR A 70 14.34 6.92 -23.52
C THR A 70 15.87 6.84 -23.47
N GLU A 71 16.46 6.60 -22.32
CA GLU A 71 17.89 6.44 -22.17
C GLU A 71 18.37 5.10 -22.75
N ALA A 72 19.63 5.02 -23.14
CA ALA A 72 20.23 3.78 -23.62
C ALA A 72 20.13 2.69 -22.54
N PRO A 73 19.70 1.46 -22.88
CA PRO A 73 19.56 0.39 -21.92
C PRO A 73 20.93 0.01 -21.31
N ASP A 74 20.97 -0.07 -19.99
CA ASP A 74 22.13 -0.56 -19.24
C ASP A 74 21.67 -1.51 -18.12
N PHE A 75 22.60 -2.07 -17.38
CA PHE A 75 22.30 -3.01 -16.31
C PHE A 75 21.43 -2.34 -15.21
N GLU A 76 21.73 -1.09 -14.85
CA GLU A 76 21.02 -0.37 -13.80
C GLU A 76 19.59 -0.01 -14.19
N ASN A 77 19.39 0.55 -15.37
CA ASN A 77 18.06 1.02 -15.77
C ASN A 77 17.14 -0.07 -16.32
N VAL A 78 17.63 -1.27 -16.55
CA VAL A 78 16.83 -2.42 -16.99
C VAL A 78 16.79 -3.52 -15.94
N ILE A 79 17.92 -4.14 -15.60
CA ILE A 79 17.98 -5.32 -14.74
C ILE A 79 17.73 -4.97 -13.29
N VAL A 80 18.44 -4.00 -12.73
CA VAL A 80 18.25 -3.55 -11.35
C VAL A 80 16.85 -2.93 -11.17
N ALA A 81 16.40 -2.12 -12.12
CA ALA A 81 15.08 -1.54 -12.11
C ALA A 81 13.97 -2.61 -12.15
N PHE A 82 14.15 -3.67 -12.94
CA PHE A 82 13.21 -4.80 -12.99
C PHE A 82 13.20 -5.58 -11.67
N ASP A 83 14.36 -5.86 -11.09
CA ASP A 83 14.50 -6.57 -9.83
C ASP A 83 13.79 -5.81 -8.67
N ASN A 84 13.84 -4.49 -8.70
CA ASN A 84 13.21 -3.61 -7.72
C ASN A 84 11.78 -3.20 -8.07
N SER A 85 11.16 -3.79 -9.10
CA SER A 85 9.87 -3.34 -9.64
C SER A 85 8.66 -3.71 -8.79
N SER A 86 8.81 -4.64 -7.86
CA SER A 86 7.66 -5.22 -7.15
C SER A 86 7.89 -5.43 -5.64
N PRO A 87 8.25 -4.38 -4.88
CA PRO A 87 8.52 -4.54 -3.45
C PRO A 87 7.30 -5.01 -2.65
N ILE A 88 6.09 -4.53 -2.94
CA ILE A 88 4.85 -4.97 -2.26
C ILE A 88 4.58 -6.44 -2.58
N LEU A 89 4.65 -6.81 -3.84
CA LEU A 89 4.38 -8.19 -4.27
C LEU A 89 5.38 -9.17 -3.65
N ASN A 90 6.65 -8.79 -3.58
CA ASN A 90 7.69 -9.59 -2.94
C ASN A 90 7.40 -9.80 -1.45
N ARG A 91 6.99 -8.74 -0.73
CA ARG A 91 6.65 -8.85 0.70
C ARG A 91 5.47 -9.77 0.94
N VAL A 92 4.37 -9.54 0.24
CA VAL A 92 3.14 -10.31 0.47
C VAL A 92 3.27 -11.76 0.03
N SER A 93 3.92 -12.02 -1.11
CA SER A 93 4.10 -13.38 -1.61
C SER A 93 5.04 -14.20 -0.74
N ALA A 94 6.11 -13.60 -0.25
CA ALA A 94 7.07 -14.28 0.64
C ALA A 94 6.38 -14.82 1.90
N ILE A 95 5.45 -14.07 2.48
CA ILE A 95 4.71 -14.48 3.67
C ILE A 95 3.61 -15.47 3.31
N PHE A 96 2.83 -15.19 2.27
CA PHE A 96 1.70 -16.02 1.86
C PHE A 96 2.12 -17.44 1.49
N PHE A 97 3.22 -17.60 0.73
CA PHE A 97 3.68 -18.91 0.29
C PHE A 97 4.52 -19.67 1.31
N ASN A 98 4.85 -19.06 2.44
CA ASN A 98 5.58 -19.70 3.53
C ASN A 98 4.71 -20.03 4.76
N MET A 99 3.41 -19.89 4.63
CA MET A 99 2.48 -20.29 5.69
C MET A 99 2.23 -21.80 5.69
#